data_47fd685cc46fb2099f473ba723d04f0f
#
_entry.id   47fd685cc46fb2099f473ba723d04f0f
#
_cell.length_a   1.000
_cell.length_b   1.000
_cell.length_c   1.000
_cell.angle_alpha   90.00
_cell.angle_beta   90.00
_cell.angle_gamma   90.00
#
_symmetry.space_group_name_H-M   'P 1'
#
loop_
_entity.id
_entity.type
_entity.pdbx_description
1 polymer ?
#
loop_
_entity_poly.entity_id
_entity_poly.type
_entity_poly.pdbx_seq_one_letter_code
_entity_poly.pdbx_strand_id
1 'polypeptide(L)'
;MAAFLAFLAGLSALIASRRRRRVRTPAQAAIVSPPKSTVIARDGAVRSAQLAELTLAEEDWRRMWNATNLENLARTYWLFLSRVTLGLIRVVYGENERSVVFLARPLTLLRFDAPEYVIERDYGSVRWQIRDGLLVARSGRGCGFLALAVTHLEGGSEGRVRVLIEVEVANFYPAIAAGFSVPAYEVTQSAIHVLVTHAFLRSLARLDLAKSKVGRFAVPHPDVRAAVVRVRDRVHK
;
A
#
# COMPACT_ATOMS: atom_id res chain seq x y z
N MET A 1 -12.71 -4.45 -22.58
CA MET A 1 -11.23 -4.54 -22.66
C MET A 1 -10.58 -3.26 -23.16
N ALA A 2 -10.98 -2.71 -24.31
CA ALA A 2 -10.41 -1.46 -24.86
C ALA A 2 -10.49 -0.26 -23.89
N ALA A 3 -11.62 -0.01 -23.24
CA ALA A 3 -11.80 1.09 -22.28
C ALA A 3 -10.89 0.95 -21.05
N PHE A 4 -10.63 -0.27 -20.61
CA PHE A 4 -9.73 -0.55 -19.48
C PHE A 4 -8.26 -0.31 -19.86
N LEU A 5 -7.84 -0.73 -21.04
CA LEU A 5 -6.50 -0.46 -21.56
C LEU A 5 -6.28 1.03 -21.81
N ALA A 6 -7.28 1.76 -22.32
CA ALA A 6 -7.23 3.21 -22.46
C ALA A 6 -7.11 3.93 -21.11
N PHE A 7 -7.84 3.46 -20.10
CA PHE A 7 -7.72 3.96 -18.72
C PHE A 7 -6.29 3.76 -18.18
N LEU A 8 -5.69 2.59 -18.40
CA LEU A 8 -4.33 2.29 -17.99
C LEU A 8 -3.28 3.18 -18.67
N ALA A 9 -3.42 3.37 -19.99
CA ALA A 9 -2.54 4.25 -20.75
C ALA A 9 -2.67 5.70 -20.26
N GLY A 10 -3.88 6.18 -20.00
CA GLY A 10 -4.14 7.50 -19.43
C GLY A 10 -3.55 7.67 -18.04
N LEU A 11 -3.68 6.66 -17.18
CA LEU A 11 -3.12 6.64 -15.84
C LEU A 11 -1.57 6.69 -15.87
N SER A 12 -0.97 5.90 -16.74
CA SER A 12 0.49 5.88 -16.93
C SER A 12 1.01 7.22 -17.45
N ALA A 13 0.33 7.85 -18.40
CA ALA A 13 0.68 9.16 -18.94
C ALA A 13 0.55 10.26 -17.87
N LEU A 14 -0.50 10.23 -17.04
CA LEU A 14 -0.71 11.18 -15.96
C LEU A 14 0.39 11.07 -14.89
N ILE A 15 0.77 9.85 -14.53
CA ILE A 15 1.87 9.61 -13.58
C ILE A 15 3.20 10.10 -14.15
N ALA A 16 3.46 9.84 -15.44
CA ALA A 16 4.67 10.28 -16.13
C ALA A 16 4.78 11.80 -16.27
N SER A 17 3.66 12.49 -16.58
CA SER A 17 3.64 13.95 -16.73
C SER A 17 3.94 14.70 -15.42
N ARG A 18 3.49 14.17 -14.29
CA ARG A 18 3.80 14.72 -12.95
C ARG A 18 5.29 14.56 -12.56
N ARG A 19 6.01 13.64 -13.18
CA ARG A 19 7.44 13.37 -12.91
C ARG A 19 8.37 14.49 -13.39
N ARG A 20 7.93 15.35 -14.30
CA ARG A 20 8.79 16.39 -14.92
C ARG A 20 9.05 17.62 -14.03
N ARG A 21 8.28 17.87 -12.97
CA ARG A 21 8.58 18.94 -12.03
C ARG A 21 9.44 18.41 -10.88
N ARG A 22 10.75 18.60 -10.95
CA ARG A 22 11.68 18.40 -9.81
C ARG A 22 11.37 19.45 -8.73
N VAL A 23 10.37 19.17 -7.91
CA VAL A 23 10.19 19.92 -6.65
C VAL A 23 11.23 19.37 -5.67
N ARG A 24 12.00 20.26 -5.05
CA ARG A 24 12.95 19.90 -3.98
C ARG A 24 12.10 19.34 -2.82
N THR A 25 12.25 18.04 -2.52
CA THR A 25 11.48 17.36 -1.48
C THR A 25 12.31 17.25 -0.21
N PRO A 26 11.69 17.31 1.01
CA PRO A 26 12.41 17.21 2.28
C PRO A 26 13.05 15.84 2.49
N ALA A 27 12.52 14.79 1.84
CA ALA A 27 13.08 13.44 1.86
C ALA A 27 13.42 12.95 0.45
N GLN A 28 14.26 11.92 0.38
CA GLN A 28 14.53 11.16 -0.84
C GLN A 28 13.82 9.82 -0.74
N ALA A 29 13.19 9.36 -1.83
CA ALA A 29 12.52 8.07 -1.89
C ALA A 29 13.13 7.24 -3.04
N ALA A 30 13.63 6.07 -2.72
CA ALA A 30 14.12 5.07 -3.64
C ALA A 30 13.27 3.80 -3.58
N ILE A 31 12.80 3.30 -4.72
CA ILE A 31 12.12 2.00 -4.77
C ILE A 31 13.18 0.91 -4.67
N VAL A 32 13.01 0.04 -3.68
CA VAL A 32 13.92 -1.08 -3.39
C VAL A 32 13.22 -2.43 -3.47
N SER A 33 12.04 -2.46 -4.10
CA SER A 33 11.30 -3.71 -4.32
C SER A 33 12.13 -4.70 -5.13
N PRO A 34 12.16 -5.99 -4.73
CA PRO A 34 12.83 -7.03 -5.50
C PRO A 34 12.17 -7.21 -6.88
N PRO A 35 12.89 -7.71 -7.91
CA PRO A 35 12.35 -7.91 -9.24
C PRO A 35 11.08 -8.78 -9.28
N LYS A 36 10.98 -9.78 -8.41
CA LYS A 36 9.80 -10.64 -8.24
C LYS A 36 9.03 -10.24 -6.98
N SER A 37 8.59 -9.00 -6.92
CA SER A 37 7.80 -8.47 -5.79
C SER A 37 6.35 -8.95 -5.76
N THR A 38 5.87 -9.56 -6.84
CA THR A 38 4.56 -10.20 -6.93
C THR A 38 4.70 -11.67 -7.26
N VAL A 39 4.03 -12.52 -6.49
CA VAL A 39 4.05 -13.98 -6.62
C VAL A 39 2.61 -14.49 -6.58
N ILE A 40 2.30 -15.46 -7.44
CA ILE A 40 1.05 -16.20 -7.44
C ILE A 40 1.37 -17.63 -6.98
N ALA A 41 0.71 -18.07 -5.93
CA ALA A 41 0.83 -19.44 -5.42
C ALA A 41 0.04 -20.43 -6.27
N ARG A 42 0.30 -21.73 -6.09
CA ARG A 42 -0.37 -22.79 -6.85
C ARG A 42 -1.88 -22.82 -6.66
N ASP A 43 -2.37 -22.38 -5.52
CA ASP A 43 -3.79 -22.29 -5.19
C ASP A 43 -4.45 -20.99 -5.68
N GLY A 44 -3.70 -20.15 -6.40
CA GLY A 44 -4.17 -18.86 -6.94
C GLY A 44 -4.07 -17.69 -5.96
N ALA A 45 -3.53 -17.88 -4.76
CA ALA A 45 -3.29 -16.81 -3.83
C ALA A 45 -2.19 -15.85 -4.36
N VAL A 46 -2.49 -14.57 -4.38
CA VAL A 46 -1.56 -13.51 -4.80
C VAL A 46 -0.91 -12.88 -3.57
N ARG A 47 0.41 -12.69 -3.66
CA ARG A 47 1.18 -11.88 -2.74
C ARG A 47 1.96 -10.84 -3.53
N SER A 48 1.84 -9.57 -3.15
CA SER A 48 2.61 -8.46 -3.75
C SER A 48 3.14 -7.57 -2.64
N ALA A 49 4.46 -7.41 -2.55
CA ALA A 49 5.12 -6.54 -1.59
C ALA A 49 5.97 -5.51 -2.34
N GLN A 50 5.66 -4.22 -2.13
CA GLN A 50 6.37 -3.11 -2.75
C GLN A 50 7.07 -2.31 -1.67
N LEU A 51 8.35 -2.07 -1.85
CA LEU A 51 9.21 -1.45 -0.86
C LEU A 51 9.84 -0.16 -1.40
N ALA A 52 9.93 0.83 -0.54
CA ALA A 52 10.74 2.01 -0.78
C ALA A 52 11.55 2.37 0.47
N GLU A 53 12.77 2.80 0.24
CA GLU A 53 13.58 3.43 1.26
C GLU A 53 13.42 4.94 1.18
N LEU A 54 13.08 5.56 2.31
CA LEU A 54 13.10 6.99 2.50
C LEU A 54 14.32 7.40 3.30
N THR A 55 15.07 8.38 2.80
CA THR A 55 16.14 9.07 3.54
C THR A 55 15.69 10.47 3.86
N LEU A 56 15.59 10.80 5.14
CA LEU A 56 15.10 12.10 5.64
C LEU A 56 15.97 12.61 6.79
N ALA A 57 15.79 13.87 7.18
CA ALA A 57 16.48 14.43 8.33
C ALA A 57 15.99 13.72 9.62
N GLU A 58 16.91 13.51 10.57
CA GLU A 58 16.59 12.87 11.85
C GLU A 58 15.54 13.66 12.64
N GLU A 59 15.58 15.00 12.56
CA GLU A 59 14.58 15.89 13.17
C GLU A 59 13.17 15.64 12.58
N ASP A 60 13.07 15.51 11.26
CA ASP A 60 11.82 15.20 10.59
C ASP A 60 11.30 13.83 11.02
N TRP A 61 12.17 12.83 11.14
CA TRP A 61 11.80 11.52 11.64
C TRP A 61 11.25 11.59 13.07
N ARG A 62 11.96 12.22 14.00
CA ARG A 62 11.51 12.35 15.40
C ARG A 62 10.16 13.05 15.52
N ARG A 63 9.92 14.08 14.68
CA ARG A 63 8.65 14.79 14.63
C ARG A 63 7.52 13.93 14.05
N MET A 64 7.82 13.10 13.06
CA MET A 64 6.83 12.32 12.33
C MET A 64 6.55 10.96 12.95
N TRP A 65 7.50 10.39 13.70
CA TRP A 65 7.36 9.07 14.27
C TRP A 65 6.45 9.07 15.50
N ASN A 66 5.17 8.90 15.26
CA ASN A 66 4.13 8.78 16.30
C ASN A 66 2.90 8.08 15.73
N ALA A 67 2.04 7.66 16.65
CA ALA A 67 0.83 6.93 16.34
C ALA A 67 -0.14 7.69 15.41
N THR A 68 -0.31 9.00 15.63
CA THR A 68 -1.17 9.84 14.80
C THR A 68 -0.68 9.90 13.36
N ASN A 69 0.63 9.96 13.15
CA ASN A 69 1.18 9.99 11.80
C ASN A 69 1.15 8.64 11.09
N LEU A 70 1.15 7.52 11.82
CA LEU A 70 0.87 6.21 11.24
C LEU A 70 -0.58 6.15 10.68
N GLU A 71 -1.55 6.68 11.42
CA GLU A 71 -2.92 6.81 10.91
C GLU A 71 -3.01 7.78 9.72
N ASN A 72 -2.28 8.89 9.76
CA ASN A 72 -2.21 9.84 8.67
C ASN A 72 -1.58 9.20 7.41
N LEU A 73 -0.58 8.34 7.56
CA LEU A 73 0.01 7.58 6.46
C LEU A 73 -1.01 6.64 5.82
N ALA A 74 -1.77 5.91 6.63
CA ALA A 74 -2.87 5.06 6.18
C ALA A 74 -3.93 5.87 5.39
N ARG A 75 -4.29 7.05 5.90
CA ARG A 75 -5.21 7.96 5.22
C ARG A 75 -4.64 8.47 3.90
N THR A 76 -3.34 8.79 3.88
CA THR A 76 -2.64 9.27 2.70
C THR A 76 -2.67 8.24 1.58
N TYR A 77 -2.48 6.95 1.90
CA TYR A 77 -2.58 5.85 0.93
C TYR A 77 -3.95 5.83 0.23
N TRP A 78 -5.03 5.86 1.01
CA TRP A 78 -6.39 5.83 0.45
C TRP A 78 -6.73 7.07 -0.36
N LEU A 79 -6.30 8.25 0.08
CA LEU A 79 -6.46 9.49 -0.69
C LEU A 79 -5.65 9.48 -1.98
N PHE A 80 -4.43 8.93 -1.93
CA PHE A 80 -3.60 8.79 -3.11
C PHE A 80 -4.29 7.92 -4.16
N LEU A 81 -4.83 6.77 -3.75
CA LEU A 81 -5.58 5.88 -4.63
C LEU A 81 -6.76 6.60 -5.31
N SER A 82 -7.54 7.36 -4.55
CA SER A 82 -8.66 8.13 -5.10
C SER A 82 -8.19 9.23 -6.08
N ARG A 83 -7.08 9.91 -5.75
CA ARG A 83 -6.53 10.98 -6.60
C ARG A 83 -5.95 10.47 -7.91
N VAL A 84 -5.23 9.36 -7.88
CA VAL A 84 -4.58 8.78 -9.06
C VAL A 84 -5.62 8.20 -10.03
N THR A 85 -6.76 7.77 -9.52
CA THR A 85 -7.89 7.27 -10.30
C THR A 85 -8.90 8.36 -10.68
N LEU A 86 -8.55 9.64 -10.49
CA LEU A 86 -9.42 10.80 -10.78
C LEU A 86 -10.79 10.72 -10.07
N GLY A 87 -10.84 10.07 -8.89
CA GLY A 87 -12.05 9.88 -8.12
C GLY A 87 -12.96 8.75 -8.60
N LEU A 88 -12.58 7.98 -9.62
CA LEU A 88 -13.31 6.79 -10.04
C LEU A 88 -13.29 5.70 -8.95
N ILE A 89 -12.16 5.55 -8.28
CA ILE A 89 -12.07 4.72 -7.08
C ILE A 89 -12.15 5.61 -5.85
N ARG A 90 -13.08 5.31 -4.97
CA ARG A 90 -13.31 6.04 -3.72
C ARG A 90 -13.25 5.09 -2.53
N VAL A 91 -12.80 5.62 -1.41
CA VAL A 91 -12.82 4.89 -0.14
C VAL A 91 -13.89 5.47 0.75
N VAL A 92 -14.85 4.64 1.10
CA VAL A 92 -15.95 4.95 2.01
C VAL A 92 -15.57 4.41 3.40
N TYR A 93 -15.66 5.28 4.39
CA TYR A 93 -15.33 4.97 5.78
C TYR A 93 -16.62 4.66 6.54
N GLY A 94 -16.76 3.43 7.03
CA GLY A 94 -17.74 3.02 8.01
C GLY A 94 -17.12 3.04 9.42
N GLU A 95 -17.92 2.77 10.44
CA GLU A 95 -17.42 2.70 11.83
C GLU A 95 -16.34 1.61 11.99
N ASN A 96 -16.65 0.39 11.52
CA ASN A 96 -15.79 -0.78 11.65
C ASN A 96 -15.38 -1.38 10.31
N GLU A 97 -15.52 -0.63 9.20
CA GLU A 97 -15.18 -1.11 7.88
C GLU A 97 -14.61 -0.01 6.98
N ARG A 98 -13.89 -0.44 5.95
CA ARG A 98 -13.48 0.40 4.82
C ARG A 98 -13.94 -0.27 3.53
N SER A 99 -14.61 0.49 2.67
CA SER A 99 -15.07 -0.01 1.39
C SER A 99 -14.42 0.77 0.25
N VAL A 100 -13.76 0.06 -0.65
CA VAL A 100 -13.26 0.60 -1.91
C VAL A 100 -14.34 0.40 -2.96
N VAL A 101 -14.89 1.51 -3.48
CA VAL A 101 -15.99 1.50 -4.44
C VAL A 101 -15.54 2.09 -5.78
N PHE A 102 -16.11 1.59 -6.87
CA PHE A 102 -15.94 2.16 -8.20
C PHE A 102 -17.14 3.07 -8.49
N LEU A 103 -16.88 4.37 -8.70
CA LEU A 103 -17.84 5.44 -8.86
C LEU A 103 -18.75 5.62 -7.63
N ALA A 104 -19.61 4.64 -7.33
CA ALA A 104 -20.53 4.65 -6.21
C ALA A 104 -20.93 3.23 -5.80
N ARG A 105 -21.60 3.07 -4.65
CA ARG A 105 -22.33 1.84 -4.33
C ARG A 105 -23.46 1.63 -5.38
N PRO A 106 -23.71 0.37 -5.81
CA PRO A 106 -23.32 -0.90 -5.21
C PRO A 106 -21.99 -1.49 -5.73
N LEU A 107 -21.23 -0.80 -6.60
CA LEU A 107 -20.00 -1.33 -7.19
C LEU A 107 -18.84 -1.34 -6.17
N THR A 108 -18.98 -2.16 -5.14
CA THR A 108 -17.96 -2.33 -4.10
C THR A 108 -16.90 -3.32 -4.58
N LEU A 109 -15.71 -2.79 -4.87
CA LEU A 109 -14.57 -3.57 -5.36
C LEU A 109 -13.97 -4.42 -4.24
N LEU A 110 -13.73 -3.82 -3.07
CA LEU A 110 -13.15 -4.47 -1.89
C LEU A 110 -13.84 -3.93 -0.63
N ARG A 111 -14.10 -4.80 0.33
CA ARG A 111 -14.44 -4.44 1.71
C ARG A 111 -13.37 -4.95 2.66
N PHE A 112 -13.00 -4.09 3.57
CA PHE A 112 -12.01 -4.37 4.61
C PHE A 112 -12.65 -4.23 5.97
N ASP A 113 -12.22 -5.02 6.92
CA ASP A 113 -12.52 -4.84 8.33
C ASP A 113 -11.82 -3.60 8.89
N ALA A 114 -12.06 -3.26 10.14
CA ALA A 114 -11.39 -2.17 10.83
C ALA A 114 -9.86 -2.36 10.77
N PRO A 115 -9.09 -1.25 10.61
CA PRO A 115 -7.64 -1.35 10.59
C PRO A 115 -7.10 -1.77 11.96
N GLU A 116 -6.10 -2.65 11.93
CA GLU A 116 -5.27 -3.01 13.07
C GLU A 116 -3.97 -2.20 13.01
N TYR A 117 -3.61 -1.55 14.11
CA TYR A 117 -2.37 -0.76 14.20
C TYR A 117 -1.41 -1.39 15.19
N VAL A 118 -0.15 -1.41 14.82
CA VAL A 118 0.97 -1.75 15.71
C VAL A 118 1.95 -0.60 15.66
N ILE A 119 2.45 -0.15 16.82
CA ILE A 119 3.54 0.81 16.89
C ILE A 119 4.52 0.38 17.97
N GLU A 120 5.78 0.31 17.60
CA GLU A 120 6.92 0.00 18.45
C GLU A 120 7.96 1.12 18.27
N ARG A 121 9.11 0.98 18.93
CA ARG A 121 10.18 1.99 18.87
C ARG A 121 10.65 2.27 17.44
N ASP A 122 10.92 1.22 16.66
CA ASP A 122 11.53 1.31 15.33
C ASP A 122 10.65 0.67 14.24
N TYR A 123 9.42 0.30 14.58
CA TYR A 123 8.47 -0.35 13.68
C TYR A 123 7.05 0.13 13.92
N GLY A 124 6.32 0.34 12.83
CA GLY A 124 4.88 0.59 12.88
C GLY A 124 4.18 0.02 11.66
N SER A 125 2.98 -0.49 11.87
CA SER A 125 2.18 -0.99 10.76
C SER A 125 0.70 -0.73 10.94
N VAL A 126 0.01 -0.70 9.81
CA VAL A 126 -1.44 -0.75 9.72
C VAL A 126 -1.82 -1.88 8.78
N ARG A 127 -2.75 -2.73 9.21
CA ARG A 127 -3.26 -3.87 8.44
C ARG A 127 -4.77 -3.79 8.32
N TRP A 128 -5.28 -4.11 7.14
CA TRP A 128 -6.70 -4.25 6.85
C TRP A 128 -6.97 -5.66 6.34
N GLN A 129 -7.79 -6.42 7.04
CA GLN A 129 -8.28 -7.71 6.56
C GLN A 129 -9.23 -7.50 5.39
N ILE A 130 -9.03 -8.18 4.28
CA ILE A 130 -9.93 -8.15 3.11
C ILE A 130 -11.07 -9.12 3.39
N ARG A 131 -12.27 -8.57 3.63
CA ARG A 131 -13.44 -9.38 3.93
C ARG A 131 -14.05 -10.00 2.67
N ASP A 132 -14.39 -9.17 1.69
CA ASP A 132 -15.02 -9.55 0.42
C ASP A 132 -14.99 -8.40 -0.60
N GLY A 133 -15.70 -8.55 -1.70
CA GLY A 133 -15.89 -7.55 -2.75
C GLY A 133 -15.94 -8.18 -4.15
N LEU A 134 -16.22 -7.35 -5.16
CA LEU A 134 -16.30 -7.81 -6.55
C LEU A 134 -14.96 -8.36 -7.07
N LEU A 135 -13.83 -7.89 -6.51
CA LEU A 135 -12.50 -8.35 -6.90
C LEU A 135 -12.02 -9.59 -6.13
N VAL A 136 -12.79 -10.08 -5.15
CA VAL A 136 -12.41 -11.20 -4.29
C VAL A 136 -13.15 -12.46 -4.70
N ALA A 137 -12.42 -13.51 -5.06
CA ALA A 137 -12.99 -14.83 -5.32
C ALA A 137 -13.73 -15.35 -4.07
N ARG A 138 -14.80 -16.14 -4.25
CA ARG A 138 -15.60 -16.65 -3.13
C ARG A 138 -14.77 -17.46 -2.14
N SER A 139 -13.83 -18.28 -2.64
CA SER A 139 -12.92 -19.08 -1.83
C SER A 139 -11.88 -18.26 -1.04
N GLY A 140 -11.62 -17.02 -1.45
CA GLY A 140 -10.62 -16.14 -0.83
C GLY A 140 -11.20 -15.09 0.11
N ARG A 141 -12.51 -15.12 0.37
CA ARG A 141 -13.14 -14.16 1.28
C ARG A 141 -12.63 -14.34 2.70
N GLY A 142 -12.27 -13.23 3.33
CA GLY A 142 -11.71 -13.25 4.69
C GLY A 142 -10.27 -13.78 4.80
N CYS A 143 -9.61 -14.17 3.68
CA CYS A 143 -8.26 -14.74 3.73
C CYS A 143 -7.16 -13.71 3.52
N GLY A 144 -7.39 -12.73 2.63
CA GLY A 144 -6.40 -11.75 2.22
C GLY A 144 -6.31 -10.53 3.13
N PHE A 145 -5.18 -9.85 3.06
CA PHE A 145 -5.00 -8.56 3.75
C PHE A 145 -4.20 -7.58 2.90
N LEU A 146 -4.37 -6.30 3.21
CA LEU A 146 -3.50 -5.21 2.81
C LEU A 146 -2.79 -4.70 4.06
N ALA A 147 -1.47 -4.53 3.99
CA ALA A 147 -0.68 -3.96 5.07
C ALA A 147 0.21 -2.83 4.57
N LEU A 148 0.48 -1.88 5.45
CA LEU A 148 1.40 -0.78 5.26
C LEU A 148 2.30 -0.74 6.49
N ALA A 149 3.61 -0.91 6.28
CA ALA A 149 4.58 -0.97 7.36
C ALA A 149 5.67 0.08 7.18
N VAL A 150 6.20 0.56 8.29
CA VAL A 150 7.29 1.52 8.39
C VAL A 150 8.31 0.95 9.35
N THR A 151 9.55 0.82 8.90
CA THR A 151 10.66 0.30 9.72
C THR A 151 11.81 1.28 9.70
N HIS A 152 12.28 1.71 10.86
CA HIS A 152 13.52 2.47 11.00
C HIS A 152 14.71 1.55 10.74
N LEU A 153 15.62 1.95 9.85
CA LEU A 153 16.82 1.19 9.51
C LEU A 153 18.03 1.78 10.22
N GLU A 154 18.85 0.92 10.79
CA GLU A 154 20.15 1.32 11.34
C GLU A 154 21.12 1.78 10.22
N GLY A 155 22.12 2.61 10.55
CA GLY A 155 23.19 2.97 9.61
C GLY A 155 22.87 4.15 8.68
N GLY A 156 22.14 5.15 9.16
CA GLY A 156 22.00 6.45 8.50
C GLY A 156 23.33 7.23 8.49
N SER A 157 23.49 8.18 7.55
CA SER A 157 24.56 9.18 7.61
C SER A 157 24.27 10.21 8.70
N GLU A 158 25.29 10.95 9.13
CA GLU A 158 25.16 11.97 10.18
C GLU A 158 23.98 12.92 9.93
N GLY A 159 23.08 13.05 10.91
CA GLY A 159 21.88 13.87 10.86
C GLY A 159 20.78 13.37 9.93
N ARG A 160 20.90 12.18 9.36
CA ARG A 160 19.89 11.57 8.49
C ARG A 160 19.56 10.15 8.94
N VAL A 161 18.31 9.78 8.74
CA VAL A 161 17.80 8.43 9.01
C VAL A 161 17.30 7.80 7.72
N ARG A 162 17.34 6.47 7.70
CA ARG A 162 16.78 5.62 6.64
C ARG A 162 15.57 4.90 7.18
N VAL A 163 14.50 4.94 6.42
CA VAL A 163 13.21 4.33 6.79
C VAL A 163 12.73 3.47 5.63
N LEU A 164 12.44 2.20 5.90
CA LEU A 164 11.83 1.30 4.93
C LEU A 164 10.32 1.41 5.04
N ILE A 165 9.65 1.63 3.93
CA ILE A 165 8.19 1.61 3.83
C ILE A 165 7.79 0.46 2.91
N GLU A 166 6.93 -0.41 3.40
CA GLU A 166 6.40 -1.55 2.69
C GLU A 166 4.88 -1.43 2.51
N VAL A 167 4.40 -1.71 1.33
CA VAL A 167 2.97 -1.93 1.04
C VAL A 167 2.83 -3.36 0.57
N GLU A 168 2.13 -4.17 1.33
CA GLU A 168 1.93 -5.59 1.06
C GLU A 168 0.44 -5.92 0.88
N VAL A 169 0.12 -6.65 -0.17
CA VAL A 169 -1.11 -7.42 -0.31
C VAL A 169 -0.72 -8.90 -0.25
N ALA A 170 -1.36 -9.67 0.60
CA ALA A 170 -1.07 -11.10 0.68
C ALA A 170 -2.35 -11.93 0.87
N ASN A 171 -2.26 -13.20 0.53
CA ASN A 171 -3.36 -14.17 0.53
C ASN A 171 -4.61 -13.66 -0.21
N PHE A 172 -4.39 -12.86 -1.25
CA PHE A 172 -5.46 -12.29 -2.05
C PHE A 172 -5.83 -13.24 -3.19
N TYR A 173 -7.10 -13.61 -3.28
CA TYR A 173 -7.63 -14.46 -4.34
C TYR A 173 -8.49 -13.62 -5.28
N PRO A 174 -7.98 -13.24 -6.45
CA PRO A 174 -8.71 -12.37 -7.36
C PRO A 174 -9.87 -13.08 -8.04
N ALA A 175 -11.07 -12.48 -8.01
CA ALA A 175 -12.26 -13.03 -8.66
C ALA A 175 -12.12 -13.13 -10.18
N ILE A 176 -11.34 -12.24 -10.80
CA ILE A 176 -11.15 -12.16 -12.24
C ILE A 176 -10.33 -13.34 -12.77
N ALA A 177 -9.47 -13.95 -11.93
CA ALA A 177 -8.71 -15.12 -12.31
C ALA A 177 -9.59 -16.38 -12.56
N ALA A 178 -10.81 -16.39 -12.04
CA ALA A 178 -11.76 -17.50 -12.25
C ALA A 178 -12.40 -17.52 -13.66
N GLY A 179 -12.25 -16.45 -14.45
CA GLY A 179 -12.85 -16.33 -15.80
C GLY A 179 -11.90 -15.88 -16.92
N PHE A 180 -10.66 -15.53 -16.60
CA PHE A 180 -9.63 -15.12 -17.57
C PHE A 180 -8.38 -15.96 -17.44
N SER A 181 -7.63 -16.09 -18.54
CA SER A 181 -6.33 -16.77 -18.48
C SER A 181 -5.40 -16.06 -17.49
N VAL A 182 -4.71 -16.81 -16.63
CA VAL A 182 -3.72 -16.33 -15.64
C VAL A 182 -2.76 -15.29 -16.22
N PRO A 183 -2.24 -15.42 -17.48
CA PRO A 183 -1.37 -14.43 -18.08
C PRO A 183 -1.99 -13.04 -18.28
N ALA A 184 -3.29 -12.96 -18.59
CA ALA A 184 -3.95 -11.65 -18.78
C ALA A 184 -4.15 -10.92 -17.45
N TYR A 185 -4.35 -11.64 -16.37
CA TYR A 185 -4.39 -11.09 -15.01
C TYR A 185 -3.03 -10.57 -14.55
N GLU A 186 -1.97 -11.37 -14.74
CA GLU A 186 -0.60 -11.00 -14.35
C GLU A 186 -0.16 -9.69 -15.00
N VAL A 187 -0.45 -9.51 -16.30
CA VAL A 187 -0.01 -8.34 -17.06
C VAL A 187 -0.82 -7.07 -16.69
N THR A 188 -2.09 -7.22 -16.31
CA THR A 188 -2.98 -6.04 -16.15
C THR A 188 -3.15 -5.60 -14.71
N GLN A 189 -3.60 -6.46 -13.80
CA GLN A 189 -3.90 -6.05 -12.42
C GLN A 189 -2.65 -5.92 -11.55
N SER A 190 -1.71 -6.83 -11.70
CA SER A 190 -0.44 -6.77 -10.96
C SER A 190 0.36 -5.53 -11.34
N ALA A 191 0.46 -5.23 -12.65
CA ALA A 191 1.18 -4.06 -13.14
C ALA A 191 0.57 -2.74 -12.63
N ILE A 192 -0.78 -2.63 -12.56
CA ILE A 192 -1.44 -1.44 -12.04
C ILE A 192 -1.14 -1.27 -10.55
N HIS A 193 -1.30 -2.33 -9.77
CA HIS A 193 -1.04 -2.28 -8.33
C HIS A 193 0.40 -1.84 -8.06
N VAL A 194 1.37 -2.42 -8.74
CA VAL A 194 2.79 -2.06 -8.63
C VAL A 194 3.01 -0.60 -9.01
N LEU A 195 2.47 -0.15 -10.15
CA LEU A 195 2.64 1.23 -10.63
C LEU A 195 2.05 2.25 -9.66
N VAL A 196 0.83 2.02 -9.18
CA VAL A 196 0.13 2.89 -8.23
C VAL A 196 0.87 2.92 -6.91
N THR A 197 1.30 1.77 -6.41
CA THR A 197 2.05 1.67 -5.16
C THR A 197 3.42 2.35 -5.25
N HIS A 198 4.17 2.16 -6.34
CA HIS A 198 5.43 2.87 -6.55
C HIS A 198 5.24 4.39 -6.63
N ALA A 199 4.18 4.86 -7.28
CA ALA A 199 3.86 6.28 -7.34
C ALA A 199 3.49 6.83 -5.96
N PHE A 200 2.74 6.08 -5.15
CA PHE A 200 2.43 6.41 -3.76
C PHE A 200 3.73 6.50 -2.93
N LEU A 201 4.56 5.46 -2.93
CA LEU A 201 5.80 5.40 -2.18
C LEU A 201 6.73 6.59 -2.51
N ARG A 202 6.87 6.93 -3.80
CA ARG A 202 7.63 8.12 -4.21
C ARG A 202 7.01 9.43 -3.72
N SER A 203 5.69 9.50 -3.60
CA SER A 203 5.00 10.71 -3.12
C SER A 203 5.31 11.02 -1.67
N LEU A 204 5.68 10.02 -0.86
CA LEU A 204 6.03 10.15 0.55
C LEU A 204 7.30 10.99 0.78
N ALA A 205 8.14 11.17 -0.23
CA ALA A 205 9.30 12.08 -0.16
C ALA A 205 8.92 13.54 0.18
N ARG A 206 7.64 13.91 0.02
CA ARG A 206 7.13 15.24 0.41
C ARG A 206 6.87 15.39 1.89
N LEU A 207 6.80 14.28 2.63
CA LEU A 207 6.43 14.22 4.05
C LEU A 207 5.07 14.88 4.37
N ASP A 208 4.21 15.05 3.36
CA ASP A 208 2.88 15.66 3.47
C ASP A 208 1.84 14.56 3.65
N LEU A 209 1.49 14.28 4.91
CA LEU A 209 0.51 13.28 5.28
C LEU A 209 -0.87 13.90 5.47
N ALA A 210 -1.88 13.28 4.88
CA ALA A 210 -3.26 13.69 5.06
C ALA A 210 -3.76 13.33 6.46
N LYS A 211 -4.40 14.28 7.14
CA LYS A 211 -4.96 14.04 8.48
C LYS A 211 -5.98 12.90 8.47
N SER A 212 -5.85 11.99 9.40
CA SER A 212 -6.79 10.90 9.60
C SER A 212 -8.17 11.45 9.99
N LYS A 213 -9.23 10.77 9.54
CA LYS A 213 -10.61 11.08 9.95
C LYS A 213 -11.10 10.16 11.07
N VAL A 214 -10.32 9.14 11.40
CA VAL A 214 -10.69 8.09 12.35
C VAL A 214 -9.44 7.73 13.13
N GLY A 215 -9.33 8.21 14.36
CA GLY A 215 -8.22 7.90 15.26
C GLY A 215 -8.55 6.70 16.12
N ARG A 216 -7.97 5.54 15.85
CA ARG A 216 -8.05 4.37 16.75
C ARG A 216 -6.83 3.50 16.57
N PHE A 217 -6.19 3.15 17.70
CA PHE A 217 -5.18 2.11 17.79
C PHE A 217 -5.85 0.80 18.19
N ALA A 218 -5.61 -0.26 17.41
CA ALA A 218 -5.98 -1.61 17.81
C ALA A 218 -4.90 -2.23 18.71
N VAL A 219 -5.31 -3.22 19.50
CA VAL A 219 -4.38 -4.03 20.31
C VAL A 219 -3.42 -4.79 19.38
N PRO A 220 -2.12 -4.92 19.73
CA PRO A 220 -1.14 -5.62 18.89
C PRO A 220 -1.53 -7.06 18.59
N HIS A 221 -1.54 -7.46 17.31
CA HIS A 221 -1.78 -8.84 16.90
C HIS A 221 -0.46 -9.63 16.91
N PRO A 222 -0.40 -10.83 17.52
CA PRO A 222 0.85 -11.60 17.70
C PRO A 222 1.55 -11.99 16.39
N ASP A 223 0.81 -12.15 15.29
CA ASP A 223 1.36 -12.57 13.98
C ASP A 223 2.20 -11.51 13.26
N VAL A 224 2.12 -10.25 13.69
CA VAL A 224 2.89 -9.15 13.07
C VAL A 224 4.39 -9.31 13.35
N ARG A 225 4.78 -9.90 14.49
CA ARG A 225 6.20 -10.18 14.81
C ARG A 225 6.86 -11.12 13.80
N ALA A 226 6.14 -12.11 13.28
CA ALA A 226 6.66 -13.04 12.27
C ALA A 226 6.91 -12.38 10.90
N ALA A 227 6.18 -11.31 10.56
CA ALA A 227 6.38 -10.54 9.33
C ALA A 227 7.64 -9.66 9.41
N VAL A 228 7.92 -9.06 10.58
CA VAL A 228 9.10 -8.21 10.82
C VAL A 228 10.40 -8.98 10.63
N VAL A 229 10.48 -10.20 11.17
CA VAL A 229 11.66 -11.08 11.03
C VAL A 229 11.93 -11.36 9.54
N ARG A 230 10.89 -11.62 8.75
CA ARG A 230 11.03 -11.90 7.31
C ARG A 230 11.49 -10.70 6.48
N VAL A 231 11.15 -9.46 6.88
CA VAL A 231 11.62 -8.24 6.20
C VAL A 231 13.09 -8.00 6.51
N ARG A 232 13.50 -8.18 7.77
CA ARG A 232 14.89 -8.03 8.22
C ARG A 232 15.83 -8.99 7.50
N ASP A 233 15.41 -10.26 7.31
CA ASP A 233 16.18 -11.27 6.59
C ASP A 233 16.30 -11.04 5.08
N ARG A 234 15.42 -10.20 4.48
CA ARG A 234 15.46 -9.87 3.05
C ARG A 234 16.33 -8.66 2.71
N VAL A 235 16.55 -7.78 3.67
CA VAL A 235 17.38 -6.57 3.48
C VAL A 235 18.87 -6.91 3.65
N HIS A 236 19.20 -8.02 4.32
CA HIS A 236 20.57 -8.48 4.59
C HIS A 236 21.04 -9.64 3.68
N LYS A 237 20.23 -10.04 2.68
CA LYS A 237 20.62 -10.94 1.58
C LYS A 237 20.58 -10.19 0.25
#